data_958c591335996b16e6f61ed4cf9492de
#
_entry.id   958c591335996b16e6f61ed4cf9492de
#
_cell.length_a   1.000
_cell.length_b   1.000
_cell.length_c   1.000
_cell.angle_alpha   90.00
_cell.angle_beta   90.00
_cell.angle_gamma   90.00
#
_symmetry.space_group_name_H-M   'P 1'
#
loop_
_entity.id
_entity.type
_entity.pdbx_description
1 polymer ?
#
loop_
_entity_poly.entity_id
_entity_poly.type
_entity_poly.pdbx_seq_one_letter_code
_entity_poly.pdbx_strand_id
1 'polypeptide(L)'
;MKILCIGHAAYDITIPLEGFIKENTKNRLEGILECGGGPANNAAYLLGKWGMDVTFIGVVGNDEYGKYIKEELESVHVDTSYMEFSDRYKTTSSFILANMETGSRTILTYRSNKLRMSDIDIDFEPDIILIDGQEPELSLKMINKYPDAISIIDAGRPTEEIIELCKKIDYVVCSKEFAEAIADRKFGTDDDKICQSLENEFKGQIVVTLEDKGCVYNKDHKFIYIPGIKEDALDTTGAGDIFHGAFTYGVAKKFPLEENLKFANIVAGLSVTRLGSKNSMFSIEEIEEYMHEHK
;
A
#
# COMPACT_ATOMS: atom_id res chain seq x y z
N MET A 1 10.12 15.09 -9.33
CA MET A 1 10.16 13.67 -9.72
C MET A 1 8.73 13.24 -10.00
N LYS A 2 8.52 12.62 -11.15
CA LYS A 2 7.21 12.07 -11.55
C LYS A 2 7.06 10.64 -11.03
N ILE A 3 5.99 10.38 -10.31
CA ILE A 3 5.72 9.08 -9.71
C ILE A 3 4.53 8.46 -10.42
N LEU A 4 4.71 7.25 -10.93
CA LEU A 4 3.66 6.45 -11.53
C LEU A 4 3.22 5.36 -10.55
N CYS A 5 1.97 5.40 -10.10
CA CYS A 5 1.36 4.37 -9.28
C CYS A 5 0.46 3.49 -10.13
N ILE A 6 0.70 2.18 -10.17
CA ILE A 6 -0.08 1.22 -10.97
C ILE A 6 -0.68 0.15 -10.05
N GLY A 7 -1.99 -0.01 -10.06
CA GLY A 7 -2.59 -1.13 -9.36
C GLY A 7 -4.04 -0.95 -8.97
N HIS A 8 -4.36 -1.49 -7.81
CA HIS A 8 -5.72 -1.66 -7.35
C HIS A 8 -6.35 -0.37 -6.84
N ALA A 9 -7.60 -0.17 -7.24
CA ALA A 9 -8.50 0.78 -6.65
C ALA A 9 -9.78 0.06 -6.20
N ALA A 10 -10.26 0.36 -5.01
CA ALA A 10 -11.48 -0.17 -4.43
C ALA A 10 -12.26 0.96 -3.74
N TYR A 11 -13.52 0.72 -3.48
CA TYR A 11 -14.34 1.58 -2.63
C TYR A 11 -14.53 0.88 -1.28
N ASP A 12 -14.00 1.49 -0.24
CA ASP A 12 -14.01 0.93 1.10
C ASP A 12 -15.13 1.58 1.95
N ILE A 13 -15.94 0.73 2.56
CA ILE A 13 -17.03 1.11 3.48
C ILE A 13 -16.67 0.55 4.85
N THR A 14 -16.11 1.40 5.71
CA THR A 14 -15.76 1.02 7.08
C THR A 14 -16.96 1.18 8.00
N ILE A 15 -17.30 0.10 8.70
CA ILE A 15 -18.43 -0.02 9.62
C ILE A 15 -17.85 -0.23 11.02
N PRO A 16 -17.79 0.84 11.85
CA PRO A 16 -17.36 0.70 13.24
C PRO A 16 -18.40 -0.08 14.04
N LEU A 17 -17.95 -1.07 14.81
CA LEU A 17 -18.76 -1.97 15.59
C LEU A 17 -18.26 -2.07 17.04
N GLU A 18 -19.17 -2.09 17.98
CA GLU A 18 -18.89 -2.49 19.38
C GLU A 18 -18.95 -4.03 19.46
N GLY A 19 -17.76 -4.68 19.35
CA GLY A 19 -17.65 -6.14 19.38
C GLY A 19 -18.00 -6.82 18.04
N PHE A 20 -18.40 -8.10 18.11
CA PHE A 20 -18.73 -8.92 16.94
C PHE A 20 -20.22 -8.92 16.62
N ILE A 21 -20.53 -8.96 15.30
CA ILE A 21 -21.92 -9.14 14.83
C ILE A 21 -22.41 -10.54 15.23
N LYS A 22 -23.62 -10.59 15.80
CA LYS A 22 -24.32 -11.85 16.09
C LYS A 22 -25.32 -12.18 15.00
N GLU A 23 -25.39 -13.44 14.59
CA GLU A 23 -26.41 -13.92 13.65
C GLU A 23 -27.83 -13.64 14.15
N ASN A 24 -28.77 -13.44 13.22
CA ASN A 24 -30.18 -13.20 13.49
C ASN A 24 -30.47 -11.96 14.36
N THR A 25 -29.56 -10.97 14.35
CA THR A 25 -29.76 -9.70 15.04
C THR A 25 -29.87 -8.55 14.06
N LYS A 26 -30.55 -7.48 14.45
CA LYS A 26 -30.59 -6.21 13.72
C LYS A 26 -29.72 -5.22 14.48
N ASN A 27 -28.60 -4.83 13.88
CA ASN A 27 -27.72 -3.82 14.43
C ASN A 27 -28.02 -2.46 13.80
N ARG A 28 -28.05 -1.41 14.61
CA ARG A 28 -28.15 -0.02 14.15
C ARG A 28 -26.75 0.57 14.19
N LEU A 29 -26.32 1.13 13.08
CA LEU A 29 -25.05 1.82 12.96
C LEU A 29 -25.26 3.31 13.28
N GLU A 30 -24.30 3.91 13.98
CA GLU A 30 -24.30 5.36 14.26
C GLU A 30 -23.62 6.14 13.12
N GLY A 31 -22.78 5.48 12.33
CA GLY A 31 -22.10 6.04 11.17
C GLY A 31 -21.37 4.98 10.37
N ILE A 32 -20.99 5.36 9.18
CA ILE A 32 -20.07 4.62 8.31
C ILE A 32 -19.02 5.59 7.78
N LEU A 33 -17.84 5.08 7.43
CA LEU A 33 -16.82 5.84 6.73
C LEU A 33 -16.65 5.26 5.34
N GLU A 34 -16.65 6.14 4.35
CA GLU A 34 -16.52 5.76 2.94
C GLU A 34 -15.33 6.47 2.34
N CYS A 35 -14.47 5.74 1.64
CA CYS A 35 -13.29 6.30 0.97
C CYS A 35 -12.81 5.38 -0.15
N GLY A 36 -11.94 5.91 -1.00
CA GLY A 36 -11.16 5.08 -1.90
C GLY A 36 -10.17 4.21 -1.13
N GLY A 37 -9.99 2.97 -1.56
CA GLY A 37 -9.07 1.98 -1.00
C GLY A 37 -8.27 1.28 -2.10
N GLY A 38 -7.46 0.30 -1.70
CA GLY A 38 -6.53 -0.41 -2.56
C GLY A 38 -5.10 0.14 -2.44
N PRO A 39 -4.07 -0.74 -2.44
CA PRO A 39 -2.71 -0.35 -2.07
C PRO A 39 -2.15 0.77 -2.92
N ALA A 40 -2.13 0.62 -4.25
CA ALA A 40 -1.61 1.65 -5.16
C ALA A 40 -2.41 2.95 -5.09
N ASN A 41 -3.77 2.88 -4.94
CA ASN A 41 -4.61 4.06 -4.79
C ASN A 41 -4.34 4.79 -3.46
N ASN A 42 -4.16 4.07 -2.37
CA ASN A 42 -3.85 4.65 -1.07
C ASN A 42 -2.48 5.34 -1.07
N ALA A 43 -1.47 4.68 -1.65
CA ALA A 43 -0.14 5.26 -1.79
C ALA A 43 -0.15 6.50 -2.69
N ALA A 44 -0.86 6.47 -3.84
CA ALA A 44 -1.00 7.61 -4.74
C ALA A 44 -1.66 8.80 -4.07
N TYR A 45 -2.74 8.55 -3.31
CA TYR A 45 -3.43 9.60 -2.54
C TYR A 45 -2.49 10.27 -1.52
N LEU A 46 -1.75 9.46 -0.73
CA LEU A 46 -0.80 10.00 0.26
C LEU A 46 0.27 10.87 -0.40
N LEU A 47 0.86 10.38 -1.49
CA LEU A 47 1.88 11.10 -2.25
C LEU A 47 1.34 12.41 -2.84
N GLY A 48 0.14 12.40 -3.41
CA GLY A 48 -0.54 13.59 -3.92
C GLY A 48 -0.84 14.58 -2.79
N LYS A 49 -1.37 14.12 -1.66
CA LYS A 49 -1.60 14.94 -0.46
C LYS A 49 -0.32 15.63 0.04
N TRP A 50 0.84 15.01 -0.16
CA TRP A 50 2.16 15.57 0.18
C TRP A 50 2.79 16.39 -0.96
N GLY A 51 2.01 16.73 -2.00
CA GLY A 51 2.43 17.62 -3.08
C GLY A 51 3.41 17.00 -4.06
N MET A 52 3.44 15.67 -4.19
CA MET A 52 4.23 15.00 -5.21
C MET A 52 3.50 15.01 -6.56
N ASP A 53 4.27 14.98 -7.66
CA ASP A 53 3.76 14.85 -9.03
C ASP A 53 3.44 13.36 -9.29
N VAL A 54 2.16 12.99 -9.17
CA VAL A 54 1.70 11.59 -9.17
C VAL A 54 0.69 11.35 -10.25
N THR A 55 0.89 10.30 -11.02
CA THR A 55 -0.11 9.73 -11.94
C THR A 55 -0.55 8.37 -11.42
N PHE A 56 -1.85 8.14 -11.34
CA PHE A 56 -2.42 6.84 -10.97
C PHE A 56 -2.99 6.12 -12.18
N ILE A 57 -2.63 4.85 -12.34
CA ILE A 57 -3.17 3.93 -13.34
C ILE A 57 -3.85 2.76 -12.63
N GLY A 58 -5.12 2.58 -12.91
CA GLY A 58 -5.92 1.49 -12.38
C GLY A 58 -7.28 1.45 -13.05
N VAL A 59 -8.02 0.36 -12.85
CA VAL A 59 -9.33 0.16 -13.45
C VAL A 59 -10.42 0.08 -12.38
N VAL A 60 -11.51 0.80 -12.65
CA VAL A 60 -12.72 0.82 -11.82
C VAL A 60 -13.96 0.56 -12.69
N GLY A 61 -15.11 0.34 -12.08
CA GLY A 61 -16.38 0.31 -12.80
C GLY A 61 -16.82 1.72 -13.20
N ASN A 62 -17.58 1.83 -14.31
CA ASN A 62 -18.28 3.06 -14.66
C ASN A 62 -19.56 3.21 -13.79
N ASP A 63 -19.35 3.38 -12.49
CA ASP A 63 -20.38 3.51 -11.47
C ASP A 63 -20.03 4.64 -10.49
N GLU A 64 -20.89 4.89 -9.51
CA GLU A 64 -20.72 5.98 -8.54
C GLU A 64 -19.44 5.76 -7.69
N TYR A 65 -19.07 4.52 -7.38
CA TYR A 65 -17.87 4.21 -6.63
C TYR A 65 -16.60 4.53 -7.42
N GLY A 66 -16.57 4.17 -8.70
CA GLY A 66 -15.44 4.50 -9.58
C GLY A 66 -15.27 6.01 -9.77
N LYS A 67 -16.35 6.75 -9.92
CA LYS A 67 -16.32 8.21 -10.01
C LYS A 67 -15.82 8.83 -8.72
N TYR A 68 -16.31 8.35 -7.57
CA TYR A 68 -15.86 8.83 -6.26
C TYR A 68 -14.35 8.66 -6.09
N ILE A 69 -13.79 7.47 -6.40
CA ILE A 69 -12.36 7.20 -6.31
C ILE A 69 -11.55 8.18 -7.17
N LYS A 70 -12.02 8.43 -8.40
CA LYS A 70 -11.38 9.39 -9.29
C LYS A 70 -11.37 10.80 -8.68
N GLU A 71 -12.54 11.30 -8.26
CA GLU A 71 -12.69 12.62 -7.65
C GLU A 71 -11.85 12.78 -6.37
N GLU A 72 -11.77 11.72 -5.55
CA GLU A 72 -10.95 11.70 -4.34
C GLU A 72 -9.46 11.84 -4.67
N LEU A 73 -8.94 11.11 -5.66
CA LEU A 73 -7.56 11.25 -6.12
C LEU A 73 -7.28 12.64 -6.70
N GLU A 74 -8.18 13.16 -7.52
CA GLU A 74 -8.07 14.51 -8.10
C GLU A 74 -8.10 15.61 -7.03
N SER A 75 -8.79 15.39 -5.90
CA SER A 75 -8.85 16.33 -4.78
C SER A 75 -7.48 16.60 -4.14
N VAL A 76 -6.54 15.69 -4.30
CA VAL A 76 -5.14 15.80 -3.86
C VAL A 76 -4.16 15.92 -5.03
N HIS A 77 -4.65 16.37 -6.20
CA HIS A 77 -3.87 16.67 -7.39
C HIS A 77 -3.17 15.45 -8.03
N VAL A 78 -3.66 14.23 -7.82
CA VAL A 78 -3.21 13.05 -8.54
C VAL A 78 -3.78 13.09 -9.96
N ASP A 79 -2.94 12.90 -10.96
CA ASP A 79 -3.38 12.77 -12.36
C ASP A 79 -4.04 11.40 -12.56
N THR A 80 -5.31 11.43 -12.95
CA THR A 80 -6.16 10.25 -13.18
C THR A 80 -6.49 10.03 -14.67
N SER A 81 -5.78 10.72 -15.57
CA SER A 81 -6.06 10.69 -17.02
C SER A 81 -5.93 9.30 -17.64
N TYR A 82 -5.17 8.42 -17.00
CA TYR A 82 -4.96 7.04 -17.44
C TYR A 82 -5.81 6.01 -16.66
N MET A 83 -6.75 6.44 -15.81
CA MET A 83 -7.70 5.51 -15.18
C MET A 83 -8.69 4.98 -16.21
N GLU A 84 -8.97 3.69 -16.17
CA GLU A 84 -9.99 3.06 -17.00
C GLU A 84 -11.30 2.86 -16.26
N PHE A 85 -12.42 3.04 -16.99
CA PHE A 85 -13.76 2.83 -16.50
C PHE A 85 -14.45 1.71 -17.28
N SER A 86 -14.78 0.63 -16.59
CA SER A 86 -15.44 -0.55 -17.18
C SER A 86 -16.96 -0.40 -17.16
N ASP A 87 -17.61 -0.47 -18.33
CA ASP A 87 -19.07 -0.57 -18.42
C ASP A 87 -19.60 -1.98 -18.11
N ARG A 88 -18.71 -2.97 -18.06
CA ARG A 88 -19.06 -4.38 -17.91
C ARG A 88 -18.97 -4.88 -16.47
N TYR A 89 -18.01 -4.37 -15.71
CA TYR A 89 -17.73 -4.82 -14.34
C TYR A 89 -17.84 -3.65 -13.39
N LYS A 90 -18.36 -3.90 -12.21
CA LYS A 90 -18.48 -2.90 -11.15
C LYS A 90 -17.14 -2.67 -10.47
N THR A 91 -17.00 -1.48 -9.88
CA THR A 91 -15.89 -1.14 -9.00
C THR A 91 -15.78 -2.16 -7.87
N THR A 92 -14.56 -2.58 -7.56
CA THR A 92 -14.29 -3.38 -6.37
C THR A 92 -14.73 -2.60 -5.14
N SER A 93 -15.44 -3.27 -4.23
CA SER A 93 -15.88 -2.65 -2.97
C SER A 93 -15.61 -3.57 -1.80
N SER A 94 -15.20 -2.99 -0.67
CA SER A 94 -14.90 -3.70 0.56
C SER A 94 -15.80 -3.17 1.69
N PHE A 95 -16.43 -4.09 2.42
CA PHE A 95 -17.11 -3.80 3.67
C PHE A 95 -16.17 -4.19 4.80
N ILE A 96 -15.66 -3.20 5.51
CA ILE A 96 -14.67 -3.35 6.58
C ILE A 96 -15.38 -3.26 7.92
N LEU A 97 -15.55 -4.39 8.58
CA LEU A 97 -16.13 -4.46 9.92
C LEU A 97 -15.01 -4.19 10.93
N ALA A 98 -14.94 -2.96 11.43
CA ALA A 98 -13.93 -2.52 12.39
C ALA A 98 -14.43 -2.73 13.82
N ASN A 99 -13.78 -3.61 14.58
CA ASN A 99 -14.09 -3.84 15.98
C ASN A 99 -13.38 -2.80 16.86
N MET A 100 -14.15 -1.85 17.37
CA MET A 100 -13.64 -0.73 18.16
C MET A 100 -13.11 -1.13 19.53
N GLU A 101 -13.46 -2.33 20.04
CA GLU A 101 -12.96 -2.82 21.33
C GLU A 101 -11.54 -3.42 21.22
N THR A 102 -11.22 -4.01 20.06
CA THR A 102 -9.98 -4.78 19.89
C THR A 102 -9.05 -4.21 18.80
N GLY A 103 -9.50 -3.21 18.02
CA GLY A 103 -8.79 -2.69 16.86
C GLY A 103 -8.69 -3.68 15.69
N SER A 104 -9.32 -4.87 15.81
CA SER A 104 -9.30 -5.89 14.75
C SER A 104 -10.34 -5.58 13.66
N ARG A 105 -10.15 -6.17 12.48
CA ARG A 105 -11.07 -5.98 11.36
C ARG A 105 -11.39 -7.27 10.62
N THR A 106 -12.58 -7.33 10.05
CA THR A 106 -13.00 -8.34 9.08
C THR A 106 -13.39 -7.65 7.78
N ILE A 107 -12.84 -8.10 6.66
CA ILE A 107 -13.05 -7.47 5.36
C ILE A 107 -13.86 -8.43 4.47
N LEU A 108 -14.99 -7.94 3.95
CA LEU A 108 -15.82 -8.62 2.97
C LEU A 108 -15.67 -7.88 1.64
N THR A 109 -14.99 -8.48 0.66
CA THR A 109 -14.70 -7.82 -0.61
C THR A 109 -15.55 -8.40 -1.73
N TYR A 110 -16.26 -7.51 -2.45
CA TYR A 110 -16.84 -7.79 -3.76
C TYR A 110 -15.85 -7.38 -4.84
N ARG A 111 -15.33 -8.34 -5.59
CA ARG A 111 -14.35 -8.10 -6.65
C ARG A 111 -14.58 -9.02 -7.84
N SER A 112 -14.50 -8.47 -9.04
CA SER A 112 -14.42 -9.26 -10.27
C SER A 112 -12.95 -9.46 -10.65
N ASN A 113 -12.51 -10.70 -10.77
CA ASN A 113 -11.19 -11.05 -11.29
C ASN A 113 -11.02 -10.78 -12.80
N LYS A 114 -12.12 -10.39 -13.46
CA LYS A 114 -12.15 -9.99 -14.88
C LYS A 114 -12.04 -8.48 -15.08
N LEU A 115 -12.08 -7.70 -14.01
CA LEU A 115 -11.81 -6.28 -14.04
C LEU A 115 -10.28 -6.11 -14.09
N ARG A 116 -9.76 -5.81 -15.28
CA ARG A 116 -8.33 -5.66 -15.58
C ARG A 116 -8.13 -4.46 -16.48
N MET A 117 -6.96 -3.82 -16.35
CA MET A 117 -6.51 -2.77 -17.24
C MET A 117 -6.36 -3.28 -18.67
N SER A 118 -6.65 -2.43 -19.63
CA SER A 118 -6.22 -2.67 -21.00
C SER A 118 -4.72 -2.35 -21.19
N ASP A 119 -4.19 -2.72 -22.34
CA ASP A 119 -2.83 -2.35 -22.70
C ASP A 119 -2.78 -0.87 -23.11
N ILE A 120 -2.17 -0.05 -22.27
CA ILE A 120 -2.05 1.40 -22.47
C ILE A 120 -0.59 1.84 -22.55
N ASP A 121 -0.37 2.99 -23.18
CA ASP A 121 0.89 3.73 -23.13
C ASP A 121 0.69 5.07 -22.43
N ILE A 122 1.78 5.57 -21.84
CA ILE A 122 1.84 6.91 -21.24
C ILE A 122 2.74 7.81 -22.07
N ASP A 123 2.49 9.12 -22.03
CA ASP A 123 3.18 10.14 -22.81
C ASP A 123 4.25 10.92 -22.01
N PHE A 124 4.64 10.39 -20.85
CA PHE A 124 5.71 10.93 -20.00
C PHE A 124 6.67 9.82 -19.53
N GLU A 125 7.83 10.22 -19.04
CA GLU A 125 8.80 9.31 -18.43
C GLU A 125 8.71 9.42 -16.91
N PRO A 126 8.35 8.34 -16.18
CA PRO A 126 8.34 8.33 -14.73
C PRO A 126 9.76 8.24 -14.18
N ASP A 127 10.02 8.93 -13.06
CA ASP A 127 11.24 8.76 -12.27
C ASP A 127 11.11 7.57 -11.30
N ILE A 128 9.88 7.30 -10.83
CA ILE A 128 9.55 6.20 -9.93
C ILE A 128 8.30 5.49 -10.41
N ILE A 129 8.29 4.16 -10.33
CA ILE A 129 7.13 3.30 -10.61
C ILE A 129 6.82 2.51 -9.34
N LEU A 130 5.68 2.82 -8.70
CA LEU A 130 5.14 2.07 -7.57
C LEU A 130 4.03 1.15 -8.04
N ILE A 131 4.12 -0.13 -7.73
CA ILE A 131 3.12 -1.14 -8.11
C ILE A 131 2.67 -1.96 -6.91
N ASP A 132 1.46 -2.53 -6.98
CA ASP A 132 0.92 -3.46 -5.97
C ASP A 132 0.69 -4.89 -6.49
N GLY A 133 1.15 -5.18 -7.70
CA GLY A 133 1.04 -6.49 -8.33
C GLY A 133 -0.37 -6.86 -8.82
N GLN A 134 -1.35 -5.95 -8.79
CA GLN A 134 -2.72 -6.24 -9.25
C GLN A 134 -2.88 -6.18 -10.77
N GLU A 135 -2.02 -5.42 -11.45
CA GLU A 135 -1.95 -5.31 -12.90
C GLU A 135 -0.56 -5.76 -13.40
N PRO A 136 -0.25 -7.07 -13.32
CA PRO A 136 1.12 -7.57 -13.50
C PRO A 136 1.65 -7.37 -14.92
N GLU A 137 0.81 -7.55 -15.95
CA GLU A 137 1.23 -7.39 -17.35
C GLU A 137 1.57 -5.93 -17.67
N LEU A 138 0.71 -5.00 -17.26
CA LEU A 138 0.93 -3.56 -17.43
C LEU A 138 2.14 -3.09 -16.61
N SER A 139 2.25 -3.55 -15.36
CA SER A 139 3.39 -3.23 -14.49
C SER A 139 4.71 -3.67 -15.12
N LEU A 140 4.76 -4.89 -15.63
CA LEU A 140 5.95 -5.43 -16.30
C LEU A 140 6.28 -4.65 -17.58
N LYS A 141 5.27 -4.27 -18.37
CA LYS A 141 5.44 -3.43 -19.57
C LYS A 141 6.09 -2.09 -19.19
N MET A 142 5.56 -1.40 -18.16
CA MET A 142 6.07 -0.09 -17.75
C MET A 142 7.50 -0.17 -17.20
N ILE A 143 7.81 -1.16 -16.35
CA ILE A 143 9.16 -1.38 -15.82
C ILE A 143 10.15 -1.64 -16.95
N ASN A 144 9.81 -2.47 -17.94
CA ASN A 144 10.70 -2.75 -19.06
C ASN A 144 10.85 -1.56 -20.01
N LYS A 145 9.82 -0.71 -20.16
CA LYS A 145 9.83 0.47 -21.03
C LYS A 145 10.65 1.62 -20.43
N TYR A 146 10.66 1.72 -19.10
CA TYR A 146 11.34 2.79 -18.36
C TYR A 146 12.39 2.21 -17.39
N PRO A 147 13.48 1.63 -17.92
CA PRO A 147 14.47 0.92 -17.08
C PRO A 147 15.28 1.85 -16.17
N ASP A 148 15.27 3.16 -16.40
CA ASP A 148 15.93 4.16 -15.56
C ASP A 148 15.03 4.65 -14.40
N ALA A 149 13.75 4.31 -14.41
CA ALA A 149 12.83 4.61 -13.32
C ALA A 149 13.08 3.66 -12.14
N ILE A 150 13.11 4.20 -10.93
CA ILE A 150 13.21 3.39 -9.71
C ILE A 150 11.89 2.64 -9.51
N SER A 151 11.96 1.31 -9.44
CA SER A 151 10.79 0.44 -9.27
C SER A 151 10.60 -0.02 -7.84
N ILE A 152 9.36 0.10 -7.32
CA ILE A 152 8.98 -0.27 -5.95
C ILE A 152 7.73 -1.15 -6.04
N ILE A 153 7.69 -2.27 -5.33
CA ILE A 153 6.50 -3.11 -5.23
C ILE A 153 6.00 -3.23 -3.79
N ASP A 154 4.69 -3.08 -3.64
CA ASP A 154 3.94 -3.56 -2.46
C ASP A 154 3.58 -5.04 -2.68
N ALA A 155 4.37 -5.95 -2.12
CA ALA A 155 4.19 -7.38 -2.27
C ALA A 155 3.44 -7.98 -1.06
N GLY A 156 2.10 -7.92 -1.11
CA GLY A 156 1.26 -8.40 -0.01
C GLY A 156 1.04 -9.92 -0.01
N ARG A 157 0.84 -10.56 -1.17
CA ARG A 157 0.56 -12.00 -1.30
C ARG A 157 1.49 -12.67 -2.30
N PRO A 158 2.02 -13.87 -1.99
CA PRO A 158 2.98 -14.57 -2.84
C PRO A 158 2.27 -15.35 -3.97
N THR A 159 1.67 -14.65 -4.93
CA THR A 159 1.22 -15.27 -6.17
C THR A 159 2.38 -15.40 -7.15
N GLU A 160 2.28 -16.32 -8.11
CA GLU A 160 3.32 -16.54 -9.11
C GLU A 160 3.64 -15.26 -9.89
N GLU A 161 2.61 -14.49 -10.27
CA GLU A 161 2.77 -13.23 -10.99
C GLU A 161 3.52 -12.17 -10.16
N ILE A 162 3.21 -12.06 -8.87
CA ILE A 162 3.89 -11.10 -7.98
C ILE A 162 5.34 -11.51 -7.74
N ILE A 163 5.62 -12.80 -7.57
CA ILE A 163 6.97 -13.32 -7.43
C ILE A 163 7.81 -13.00 -8.67
N GLU A 164 7.26 -13.20 -9.87
CA GLU A 164 7.95 -12.88 -11.13
C GLU A 164 8.20 -11.37 -11.29
N LEU A 165 7.26 -10.51 -10.85
CA LEU A 165 7.49 -9.07 -10.80
C LEU A 165 8.64 -8.72 -9.84
N CYS A 166 8.63 -9.25 -8.62
CA CYS A 166 9.66 -8.98 -7.59
C CYS A 166 11.09 -9.26 -8.08
N LYS A 167 11.28 -10.19 -9.02
CA LYS A 167 12.60 -10.49 -9.61
C LYS A 167 13.21 -9.35 -10.43
N LYS A 168 12.39 -8.33 -10.78
CA LYS A 168 12.78 -7.21 -11.65
C LYS A 168 12.71 -5.84 -10.95
N ILE A 169 12.38 -5.81 -9.69
CA ILE A 169 12.10 -4.61 -8.90
C ILE A 169 13.33 -4.18 -8.13
N ASP A 170 13.58 -2.86 -8.04
CA ASP A 170 14.68 -2.29 -7.27
C ASP A 170 14.43 -2.35 -5.77
N TYR A 171 13.18 -2.12 -5.32
CA TYR A 171 12.77 -2.21 -3.92
C TYR A 171 11.59 -3.16 -3.76
N VAL A 172 11.87 -4.36 -3.26
CA VAL A 172 10.85 -5.35 -2.92
C VAL A 172 10.42 -5.10 -1.48
N VAL A 173 9.35 -4.33 -1.31
CA VAL A 173 8.75 -4.06 -0.01
C VAL A 173 7.58 -5.01 0.19
N CYS A 174 7.72 -5.98 1.09
CA CYS A 174 6.77 -7.06 1.23
C CYS A 174 6.25 -7.22 2.66
N SER A 175 5.11 -7.90 2.78
CA SER A 175 4.58 -8.28 4.09
C SER A 175 5.38 -9.42 4.71
N LYS A 176 5.27 -9.56 6.04
CA LYS A 176 5.81 -10.69 6.78
C LYS A 176 5.32 -12.03 6.22
N GLU A 177 4.01 -12.13 5.92
CA GLU A 177 3.42 -13.34 5.37
C GLU A 177 4.01 -13.71 4.01
N PHE A 178 4.26 -12.70 3.16
CA PHE A 178 4.93 -12.90 1.87
C PHE A 178 6.33 -13.48 2.07
N ALA A 179 7.13 -12.86 2.93
CA ALA A 179 8.51 -13.27 3.20
C ALA A 179 8.57 -14.68 3.81
N GLU A 180 7.68 -14.98 4.77
CA GLU A 180 7.57 -16.30 5.40
C GLU A 180 7.17 -17.39 4.39
N ALA A 181 6.27 -17.08 3.46
CA ALA A 181 5.81 -18.01 2.44
C ALA A 181 6.93 -18.33 1.42
N ILE A 182 7.70 -17.31 0.97
CA ILE A 182 8.85 -17.51 0.07
C ILE A 182 9.93 -18.36 0.74
N ALA A 183 10.21 -18.10 2.01
CA ALA A 183 11.26 -18.80 2.75
C ALA A 183 10.84 -20.17 3.31
N ASP A 184 9.54 -20.49 3.30
CA ASP A 184 8.93 -21.61 4.02
C ASP A 184 9.37 -21.67 5.51
N ARG A 185 9.37 -20.47 6.15
CA ARG A 185 9.85 -20.28 7.53
C ARG A 185 9.10 -19.15 8.21
N LYS A 186 9.07 -19.20 9.54
CA LYS A 186 8.49 -18.15 10.38
C LYS A 186 9.56 -17.23 10.97
N PHE A 187 9.30 -15.92 10.97
CA PHE A 187 10.13 -14.95 11.69
C PHE A 187 10.26 -15.31 13.18
N GLY A 188 11.47 -15.05 13.73
CA GLY A 188 11.81 -15.38 15.10
C GLY A 188 12.36 -16.80 15.29
N THR A 189 12.49 -17.59 14.21
CA THR A 189 13.11 -18.93 14.26
C THR A 189 14.55 -18.91 13.73
N ASP A 190 14.75 -18.35 12.53
CA ASP A 190 16.05 -18.21 11.87
C ASP A 190 15.91 -17.14 10.77
N ASP A 191 15.93 -15.89 11.19
CA ASP A 191 15.63 -14.75 10.32
C ASP A 191 16.71 -14.55 9.24
N ASP A 192 17.96 -14.94 9.53
CA ASP A 192 19.05 -14.92 8.54
C ASP A 192 18.76 -15.86 7.35
N LYS A 193 18.14 -17.03 7.61
CA LYS A 193 17.73 -17.93 6.51
C LYS A 193 16.55 -17.39 5.71
N ILE A 194 15.62 -16.65 6.33
CA ILE A 194 14.58 -15.95 5.58
C ILE A 194 15.23 -14.92 4.66
N CYS A 195 16.16 -14.11 5.18
CA CYS A 195 16.91 -13.14 4.40
C CYS A 195 17.59 -13.78 3.18
N GLN A 196 18.36 -14.85 3.39
CA GLN A 196 19.06 -15.57 2.33
C GLN A 196 18.10 -16.17 1.29
N SER A 197 16.94 -16.69 1.71
CA SER A 197 15.94 -17.22 0.78
C SER A 197 15.39 -16.13 -0.12
N LEU A 198 15.09 -14.95 0.42
CA LEU A 198 14.61 -13.81 -0.36
C LEU A 198 15.69 -13.25 -1.29
N GLU A 199 16.96 -13.16 -0.84
CA GLU A 199 18.08 -12.71 -1.68
C GLU A 199 18.41 -13.69 -2.81
N ASN A 200 18.12 -14.98 -2.65
CA ASN A 200 18.25 -15.96 -3.74
C ASN A 200 17.17 -15.77 -4.83
N GLU A 201 15.99 -15.30 -4.45
CA GLU A 201 14.88 -15.06 -5.37
C GLU A 201 14.90 -13.66 -5.98
N PHE A 202 15.23 -12.63 -5.19
CA PHE A 202 15.07 -11.22 -5.58
C PHE A 202 16.41 -10.50 -5.58
N LYS A 203 16.66 -9.70 -6.62
CA LYS A 203 17.94 -8.97 -6.78
C LYS A 203 17.90 -7.58 -6.15
N GLY A 204 16.70 -7.01 -5.98
CA GLY A 204 16.51 -5.69 -5.43
C GLY A 204 16.74 -5.62 -3.91
N GLN A 205 16.69 -4.40 -3.39
CA GLN A 205 16.68 -4.18 -1.94
C GLN A 205 15.41 -4.75 -1.34
N ILE A 206 15.53 -5.63 -0.38
CA ILE A 206 14.40 -6.28 0.28
C ILE A 206 14.07 -5.51 1.56
N VAL A 207 12.80 -5.19 1.75
CA VAL A 207 12.24 -4.65 2.98
C VAL A 207 11.03 -5.51 3.36
N VAL A 208 10.99 -5.96 4.63
CA VAL A 208 9.85 -6.74 5.14
C VAL A 208 9.19 -5.97 6.27
N THR A 209 7.91 -5.64 6.11
CA THR A 209 7.11 -5.02 7.17
C THR A 209 6.69 -6.08 8.20
N LEU A 210 6.84 -5.77 9.50
CA LEU A 210 6.60 -6.68 10.62
C LEU A 210 5.48 -6.18 11.54
N GLU A 211 4.43 -5.60 10.96
CA GLU A 211 3.28 -5.07 11.69
C GLU A 211 3.70 -4.00 12.73
N ASP A 212 3.28 -4.14 13.98
CA ASP A 212 3.60 -3.25 15.11
C ASP A 212 5.09 -3.24 15.48
N LYS A 213 5.85 -4.21 14.99
CA LYS A 213 7.30 -4.29 15.26
C LYS A 213 8.14 -3.39 14.37
N GLY A 214 7.58 -2.82 13.30
CA GLY A 214 8.30 -2.01 12.33
C GLY A 214 8.69 -2.80 11.09
N CYS A 215 9.95 -2.74 10.66
CA CYS A 215 10.40 -3.45 9.46
C CYS A 215 11.84 -3.96 9.60
N VAL A 216 12.22 -4.83 8.67
CA VAL A 216 13.62 -5.24 8.46
C VAL A 216 14.00 -5.01 7.02
N TYR A 217 15.30 -4.82 6.76
CA TYR A 217 15.85 -4.80 5.41
C TYR A 217 17.11 -5.65 5.32
N ASN A 218 17.41 -6.18 4.13
CA ASN A 218 18.58 -7.00 3.93
C ASN A 218 19.85 -6.16 3.76
N LYS A 219 20.91 -6.57 4.45
CA LYS A 219 22.26 -6.01 4.34
C LYS A 219 23.27 -7.08 4.73
N ASP A 220 24.29 -7.31 3.90
CA ASP A 220 25.34 -8.29 4.15
C ASP A 220 24.80 -9.70 4.50
N HIS A 221 23.77 -10.15 3.79
CA HIS A 221 23.08 -11.45 3.96
C HIS A 221 22.37 -11.63 5.31
N LYS A 222 22.01 -10.53 5.96
CA LYS A 222 21.25 -10.49 7.22
C LYS A 222 20.15 -9.45 7.18
N PHE A 223 19.18 -9.60 8.04
CA PHE A 223 18.20 -8.56 8.29
C PHE A 223 18.69 -7.55 9.32
N ILE A 224 18.60 -6.27 8.98
CA ILE A 224 18.74 -5.16 9.91
C ILE A 224 17.35 -4.70 10.33
N TYR A 225 17.12 -4.66 11.61
CA TYR A 225 15.83 -4.30 12.20
C TYR A 225 15.70 -2.79 12.41
N ILE A 226 14.60 -2.23 11.93
CA ILE A 226 14.18 -0.85 12.18
C ILE A 226 12.88 -0.89 12.97
N PRO A 227 12.89 -0.48 14.25
CA PRO A 227 11.71 -0.58 15.11
C PRO A 227 10.58 0.33 14.64
N GLY A 228 9.34 -0.14 14.81
CA GLY A 228 8.15 0.70 14.70
C GLY A 228 7.99 1.64 15.90
N ILE A 229 7.09 2.60 15.79
CA ILE A 229 6.64 3.38 16.94
C ILE A 229 5.51 2.64 17.66
N LYS A 230 5.34 2.94 18.94
CA LYS A 230 4.27 2.35 19.75
C LYS A 230 3.16 3.37 19.93
N GLU A 231 2.04 3.09 19.28
CA GLU A 231 0.82 3.89 19.39
C GLU A 231 -0.36 2.98 19.73
N ASP A 232 -1.37 3.54 20.36
CA ASP A 232 -2.62 2.83 20.64
C ASP A 232 -3.44 2.74 19.33
N ALA A 233 -3.48 1.53 18.75
CA ALA A 233 -4.13 1.30 17.48
C ALA A 233 -5.66 1.35 17.61
N LEU A 234 -6.27 2.28 16.87
CA LEU A 234 -7.71 2.38 16.67
C LEU A 234 -8.16 1.62 15.43
N ASP A 235 -7.43 1.77 14.32
CA ASP A 235 -7.70 1.10 13.03
C ASP A 235 -6.41 0.88 12.26
N THR A 236 -6.09 -0.36 11.92
CA THR A 236 -4.87 -0.71 11.18
C THR A 236 -5.10 -0.76 9.66
N THR A 237 -6.29 -0.36 9.18
CA THR A 237 -6.61 -0.39 7.74
C THR A 237 -5.74 0.58 6.95
N GLY A 238 -5.07 0.06 5.92
CA GLY A 238 -4.22 0.87 5.03
C GLY A 238 -2.84 1.22 5.59
N ALA A 239 -2.46 0.79 6.81
CA ALA A 239 -1.14 1.11 7.38
C ALA A 239 0.01 0.61 6.50
N GLY A 240 -0.13 -0.58 5.88
CA GLY A 240 0.83 -1.10 4.89
C GLY A 240 0.93 -0.19 3.66
N ASP A 241 -0.21 0.20 3.09
CA ASP A 241 -0.27 1.07 1.92
C ASP A 241 0.37 2.44 2.21
N ILE A 242 0.10 2.96 3.42
CA ILE A 242 0.67 4.22 3.93
C ILE A 242 2.19 4.09 4.10
N PHE A 243 2.69 2.94 4.61
CA PHE A 243 4.12 2.65 4.66
C PHE A 243 4.75 2.73 3.26
N HIS A 244 4.13 2.08 2.26
CA HIS A 244 4.64 2.07 0.87
C HIS A 244 4.61 3.47 0.24
N GLY A 245 3.56 4.25 0.46
CA GLY A 245 3.48 5.65 0.04
C GLY A 245 4.57 6.51 0.68
N ALA A 246 4.77 6.40 2.00
CA ALA A 246 5.80 7.12 2.74
C ALA A 246 7.21 6.69 2.33
N PHE A 247 7.43 5.39 2.13
CA PHE A 247 8.70 4.86 1.61
C PHE A 247 9.01 5.44 0.22
N THR A 248 8.03 5.46 -0.66
CA THR A 248 8.16 6.03 -2.01
C THR A 248 8.46 7.53 -1.96
N TYR A 249 7.83 8.27 -1.04
CA TYR A 249 8.16 9.68 -0.79
C TYR A 249 9.63 9.86 -0.39
N GLY A 250 10.13 9.07 0.55
CA GLY A 250 11.53 9.14 0.98
C GLY A 250 12.51 8.79 -0.13
N VAL A 251 12.19 7.82 -1.00
CA VAL A 251 12.96 7.53 -2.23
C VAL A 251 12.97 8.75 -3.14
N ALA A 252 11.83 9.39 -3.38
CA ALA A 252 11.72 10.60 -4.20
C ALA A 252 12.50 11.78 -3.62
N LYS A 253 12.57 11.89 -2.29
CA LYS A 253 13.37 12.90 -1.56
C LYS A 253 14.83 12.50 -1.38
N LYS A 254 15.22 11.31 -1.86
CA LYS A 254 16.58 10.76 -1.77
C LYS A 254 17.08 10.57 -0.32
N PHE A 255 16.18 10.17 0.57
CA PHE A 255 16.57 9.80 1.94
C PHE A 255 17.49 8.59 1.92
N PRO A 256 18.52 8.54 2.78
CA PRO A 256 19.25 7.29 3.04
C PRO A 256 18.27 6.18 3.47
N LEU A 257 18.52 4.93 3.06
CA LEU A 257 17.58 3.83 3.26
C LEU A 257 17.09 3.70 4.72
N GLU A 258 18.01 3.73 5.68
CA GLU A 258 17.64 3.58 7.11
C GLU A 258 16.80 4.75 7.62
N GLU A 259 17.06 5.98 7.16
CA GLU A 259 16.26 7.15 7.48
C GLU A 259 14.88 7.06 6.84
N ASN A 260 14.81 6.59 5.58
CA ASN A 260 13.56 6.38 4.88
C ASN A 260 12.67 5.33 5.58
N LEU A 261 13.27 4.22 6.03
CA LEU A 261 12.55 3.17 6.75
C LEU A 261 12.04 3.64 8.11
N LYS A 262 12.82 4.44 8.84
CA LYS A 262 12.37 5.08 10.08
C LYS A 262 11.21 6.03 9.82
N PHE A 263 11.31 6.86 8.79
CA PHE A 263 10.26 7.77 8.37
C PHE A 263 8.97 7.00 8.02
N ALA A 264 9.06 5.97 7.17
CA ALA A 264 7.91 5.16 6.77
C ALA A 264 7.26 4.44 7.95
N ASN A 265 8.05 3.92 8.91
CA ASN A 265 7.54 3.32 10.16
C ASN A 265 6.78 4.34 11.02
N ILE A 266 7.28 5.57 11.14
CA ILE A 266 6.59 6.64 11.89
C ILE A 266 5.25 6.96 11.23
N VAL A 267 5.23 7.17 9.93
CA VAL A 267 4.01 7.52 9.19
C VAL A 267 2.96 6.42 9.30
N ALA A 268 3.36 5.16 9.09
CA ALA A 268 2.47 4.02 9.21
C ALA A 268 2.02 3.79 10.66
N GLY A 269 2.90 3.98 11.64
CA GLY A 269 2.56 3.86 13.06
C GLY A 269 1.58 4.94 13.52
N LEU A 270 1.74 6.18 13.08
CA LEU A 270 0.78 7.25 13.39
C LEU A 270 -0.57 6.99 12.72
N SER A 271 -0.59 6.42 11.52
CA SER A 271 -1.85 6.20 10.80
C SER A 271 -2.83 5.31 11.56
N VAL A 272 -2.36 4.36 12.38
CA VAL A 272 -3.24 3.46 13.13
C VAL A 272 -4.02 4.14 14.25
N THR A 273 -3.71 5.40 14.59
CA THR A 273 -4.40 6.18 15.63
C THR A 273 -5.69 6.85 15.15
N ARG A 274 -6.01 6.77 13.85
CA ARG A 274 -7.22 7.35 13.25
C ARG A 274 -8.01 6.30 12.49
N LEU A 275 -9.32 6.48 12.39
CA LEU A 275 -10.22 5.55 11.72
C LEU A 275 -10.27 5.81 10.20
N GLY A 276 -10.22 4.73 9.40
CA GLY A 276 -10.32 4.77 7.93
C GLY A 276 -9.03 5.15 7.23
N SER A 277 -8.71 4.47 6.13
CA SER A 277 -7.40 4.58 5.47
C SER A 277 -7.03 5.99 5.00
N LYS A 278 -7.97 6.76 4.45
CA LYS A 278 -7.71 8.14 3.99
C LYS A 278 -7.66 9.16 5.12
N ASN A 279 -8.55 9.02 6.12
CA ASN A 279 -8.59 9.93 7.27
C ASN A 279 -7.37 9.76 8.18
N SER A 280 -6.73 8.58 8.13
CA SER A 280 -5.53 8.28 8.91
C SER A 280 -4.23 8.82 8.29
N MET A 281 -4.29 9.36 7.08
CA MET A 281 -3.15 9.97 6.41
C MET A 281 -2.89 11.37 6.96
N PHE A 282 -1.86 11.51 7.76
CA PHE A 282 -1.39 12.79 8.29
C PHE A 282 -0.82 13.68 7.17
N SER A 283 -0.83 14.99 7.36
CA SER A 283 -0.09 15.90 6.49
C SER A 283 1.42 15.76 6.72
N ILE A 284 2.23 16.21 5.77
CA ILE A 284 3.69 16.13 5.93
C ILE A 284 4.16 16.99 7.10
N GLU A 285 3.50 18.14 7.35
CA GLU A 285 3.80 19.04 8.45
C GLU A 285 3.53 18.37 9.81
N GLU A 286 2.40 17.66 9.96
CA GLU A 286 2.07 16.89 11.18
C GLU A 286 3.15 15.82 11.46
N ILE A 287 3.64 15.15 10.41
CA ILE A 287 4.70 14.14 10.53
C ILE A 287 6.04 14.79 10.94
N GLU A 288 6.41 15.90 10.32
CA GLU A 288 7.65 16.65 10.64
C GLU A 288 7.63 17.18 12.09
N GLU A 289 6.49 17.67 12.55
CA GLU A 289 6.28 18.13 13.93
C GLU A 289 6.47 16.96 14.91
N TYR A 290 5.80 15.82 14.67
CA TYR A 290 5.97 14.62 15.49
C TYR A 290 7.45 14.18 15.56
N MET A 291 8.14 14.12 14.42
CA MET A 291 9.55 13.74 14.37
C MET A 291 10.46 14.72 15.09
N HIS A 292 10.09 16.01 15.15
CA HIS A 292 10.85 17.02 15.88
C HIS A 292 10.69 16.87 17.40
N GLU A 293 9.51 16.53 17.86
CA GLU A 293 9.19 16.34 19.28
C GLU A 293 9.78 15.06 19.89
N HIS A 294 10.05 14.04 19.04
CA HIS A 294 10.51 12.71 19.45
C HIS A 294 11.94 12.37 19.00
N LYS A 295 12.77 13.42 18.80
CA LYS A 295 14.21 13.27 18.48
C LYS A 295 15.06 12.86 19.64
#